data_7f1fc9f0ffcc5b85b7e300a9826c60ec
#
_entry.id   7f1fc9f0ffcc5b85b7e300a9826c60ec
#
_cell.length_a   1.000
_cell.length_b   1.000
_cell.length_c   1.000
_cell.angle_alpha   90.00
_cell.angle_beta   90.00
_cell.angle_gamma   90.00
#
_symmetry.space_group_name_H-M   'P 1'
#
loop_
_entity.id
_entity.type
_entity.pdbx_description
1 polymer ?
#
loop_
_entity_poly.entity_id
_entity_poly.type
_entity_poly.pdbx_seq_one_letter_code
_entity_poly.pdbx_strand_id
1 'polypeptide(L)'
;MIYIQDNNEIRKKEIMSMALDIIFPYRLTGPTGPTGSTGLTGSTGSTGSTGPTGSTGPTGSTGPTGSTGSTGSTGPTGSTGSIVTTNSMFANNTSGGPVSVILGGTNIPLSNNQSLGNFTVNASNDVFTIPVTGRYHLTYQVNTTTALLAGTRLLLNASTPIPGSIFSPALSTSNYSNNLITNLNAGNTISLQLFGILSVVNLVGGGSTGASLTIIRID
;
A
#
# COMPACT_ATOMS: atom_id res chain seq x y z
N MET A 1 8.33 -5.03 44.55
CA MET A 1 9.37 -4.92 43.54
C MET A 1 8.78 -4.10 42.40
N ILE A 2 9.14 -2.79 42.35
CA ILE A 2 8.58 -1.85 41.36
C ILE A 2 9.45 -1.96 40.12
N TYR A 3 8.86 -2.46 39.02
CA TYR A 3 9.51 -2.41 37.68
C TYR A 3 9.57 -0.95 37.21
N ILE A 4 10.75 -0.37 37.22
CA ILE A 4 11.00 0.90 36.54
C ILE A 4 11.15 0.55 35.06
N GLN A 5 10.08 0.79 34.29
CA GLN A 5 10.16 0.72 32.82
C GLN A 5 11.11 1.85 32.34
N ASP A 6 12.08 1.47 31.52
CA ASP A 6 13.10 2.38 31.01
C ASP A 6 12.46 3.49 30.17
N ASN A 7 12.51 4.71 30.69
CA ASN A 7 12.00 5.92 30.04
C ASN A 7 12.60 6.15 28.63
N ASN A 8 13.71 5.49 28.31
CA ASN A 8 14.37 5.58 27.02
C ASN A 8 13.64 4.77 25.93
N GLU A 9 13.08 3.63 26.29
CA GLU A 9 12.26 2.79 25.39
C GLU A 9 10.90 3.45 25.10
N ILE A 10 10.30 4.09 26.09
CA ILE A 10 9.03 4.81 25.92
C ILE A 10 9.23 6.01 24.99
N ARG A 11 10.29 6.80 25.19
CA ARG A 11 10.64 7.94 24.32
C ARG A 11 10.95 7.52 22.89
N LYS A 12 11.63 6.39 22.68
CA LYS A 12 11.89 5.86 21.34
C LYS A 12 10.59 5.46 20.61
N LYS A 13 9.64 4.83 21.31
CA LYS A 13 8.34 4.47 20.75
C LYS A 13 7.50 5.70 20.41
N GLU A 14 7.52 6.72 21.24
CA GLU A 14 6.80 7.98 20.99
C GLU A 14 7.41 8.75 19.82
N ILE A 15 8.73 8.83 19.71
CA ILE A 15 9.41 9.47 18.57
C ILE A 15 9.16 8.70 17.28
N MET A 16 9.16 7.36 17.30
CA MET A 16 8.81 6.55 16.14
C MET A 16 7.35 6.70 15.74
N SER A 17 6.43 6.81 16.70
CA SER A 17 5.00 7.06 16.42
C SER A 17 4.79 8.45 15.82
N MET A 18 5.40 9.48 16.38
CA MET A 18 5.33 10.84 15.84
C MET A 18 6.00 10.98 14.46
N ALA A 19 7.11 10.29 14.23
CA ALA A 19 7.76 10.27 12.91
C ALA A 19 6.89 9.57 11.86
N LEU A 20 6.16 8.52 12.25
CA LEU A 20 5.23 7.82 11.37
C LEU A 20 4.02 8.69 11.00
N ASP A 21 3.50 9.48 11.95
CA ASP A 21 2.39 10.40 11.73
C ASP A 21 2.79 11.62 10.85
N ILE A 22 4.04 12.03 10.86
CA ILE A 22 4.58 13.11 10.01
C ILE A 22 4.82 12.62 8.58
N ILE A 23 5.23 11.35 8.39
CA ILE A 23 5.54 10.78 7.08
C ILE A 23 4.26 10.32 6.35
N PHE A 24 3.20 9.98 7.10
CA PHE A 24 1.92 9.55 6.55
C PHE A 24 0.74 10.35 7.15
N PRO A 25 0.61 11.66 6.84
CA PRO A 25 -0.48 12.47 7.39
C PRO A 25 -1.87 12.10 6.83
N TYR A 26 -1.94 11.21 5.86
CA TYR A 26 -3.21 10.78 5.24
C TYR A 26 -3.52 9.33 5.60
N ARG A 27 -4.23 9.12 6.71
CA ARG A 27 -5.05 7.93 6.88
C ARG A 27 -6.21 8.03 5.88
N LEU A 28 -6.05 7.39 4.71
CA LEU A 28 -7.17 7.21 3.81
C LEU A 28 -8.16 6.23 4.46
N THR A 29 -9.16 6.77 5.13
CA THR A 29 -10.35 5.99 5.49
C THR A 29 -11.12 5.74 4.20
N GLY A 30 -11.39 4.49 3.88
CA GLY A 30 -12.27 4.16 2.77
C GLY A 30 -13.65 4.82 2.94
N PRO A 31 -14.37 5.10 1.86
CA PRO A 31 -15.69 5.70 1.92
C PRO A 31 -16.62 4.80 2.75
N THR A 32 -17.43 5.43 3.59
CA THR A 32 -18.50 4.73 4.33
C THR A 32 -19.43 4.08 3.31
N GLY A 33 -19.76 2.81 3.50
CA GLY A 33 -20.70 2.10 2.64
C GLY A 33 -22.07 2.83 2.60
N PRO A 34 -22.81 2.72 1.51
CA PRO A 34 -24.13 3.33 1.38
C PRO A 34 -25.07 2.80 2.47
N THR A 35 -25.90 3.69 2.98
CA THR A 35 -26.97 3.31 3.92
C THR A 35 -27.90 2.29 3.25
N GLY A 36 -28.25 1.22 3.94
CA GLY A 36 -29.20 0.22 3.44
C GLY A 36 -30.53 0.88 3.05
N SER A 37 -31.16 0.36 2.00
CA SER A 37 -32.48 0.85 1.55
C SER A 37 -33.54 0.65 2.66
N THR A 38 -34.40 1.64 2.82
CA THR A 38 -35.57 1.54 3.71
C THR A 38 -36.45 0.36 3.28
N GLY A 39 -36.88 -0.47 4.23
CA GLY A 39 -37.78 -1.60 3.93
C GLY A 39 -39.10 -1.09 3.33
N LEU A 40 -39.66 -1.88 2.41
CA LEU A 40 -40.94 -1.57 1.80
C LEU A 40 -42.04 -1.53 2.87
N THR A 41 -42.96 -0.59 2.75
CA THR A 41 -44.16 -0.53 3.60
C THR A 41 -44.99 -1.81 3.42
N GLY A 42 -45.38 -2.45 4.53
CA GLY A 42 -46.20 -3.66 4.47
C GLY A 42 -47.52 -3.40 3.74
N SER A 43 -47.99 -4.40 3.00
CA SER A 43 -49.25 -4.32 2.25
C SER A 43 -50.42 -4.15 3.24
N THR A 44 -51.36 -3.27 2.89
CA THR A 44 -52.63 -3.11 3.61
C THR A 44 -53.37 -4.44 3.65
N GLY A 45 -53.81 -4.85 4.84
CA GLY A 45 -54.62 -6.09 4.97
C GLY A 45 -55.88 -6.05 4.11
N SER A 46 -56.24 -7.19 3.54
CA SER A 46 -57.47 -7.32 2.73
C SER A 46 -58.71 -7.02 3.55
N THR A 47 -59.62 -6.27 2.94
CA THR A 47 -60.94 -5.99 3.52
C THR A 47 -61.69 -7.32 3.68
N GLY A 48 -62.21 -7.59 4.87
CA GLY A 48 -63.00 -8.79 5.13
C GLY A 48 -64.19 -8.90 4.18
N SER A 49 -64.51 -10.15 3.75
CA SER A 49 -65.66 -10.40 2.86
C SER A 49 -66.95 -9.99 3.54
N THR A 50 -67.81 -9.31 2.77
CA THR A 50 -69.17 -8.98 3.18
C THR A 50 -69.95 -10.26 3.47
N GLY A 51 -70.48 -10.40 4.67
CA GLY A 51 -71.34 -11.55 5.04
C GLY A 51 -72.64 -11.57 4.24
N PRO A 52 -73.28 -12.74 4.05
CA PRO A 52 -74.54 -12.84 3.33
C PRO A 52 -75.59 -11.98 4.02
N THR A 53 -76.41 -11.31 3.21
CA THR A 53 -77.51 -10.45 3.70
C THR A 53 -78.52 -11.30 4.38
N GLY A 54 -78.53 -11.30 5.71
CA GLY A 54 -79.60 -11.83 6.51
C GLY A 54 -80.73 -10.80 6.56
N SER A 55 -81.97 -11.26 6.60
CA SER A 55 -83.14 -10.43 6.68
C SER A 55 -83.02 -9.45 7.88
N THR A 56 -82.89 -8.17 7.59
CA THR A 56 -82.96 -7.02 8.45
C THR A 56 -82.37 -7.17 9.88
N GLY A 57 -81.04 -7.47 9.94
CA GLY A 57 -80.29 -7.40 11.18
C GLY A 57 -79.44 -6.13 11.20
N PRO A 58 -79.03 -5.64 12.36
CA PRO A 58 -78.18 -4.45 12.44
C PRO A 58 -76.86 -4.70 11.68
N THR A 59 -76.45 -3.68 10.97
CA THR A 59 -75.17 -3.69 10.23
C THR A 59 -74.03 -4.10 11.16
N GLY A 60 -73.35 -5.18 10.84
CA GLY A 60 -72.17 -5.62 11.60
C GLY A 60 -71.11 -4.51 11.72
N SER A 61 -70.50 -4.36 12.85
CA SER A 61 -69.42 -3.41 13.06
C SER A 61 -68.26 -3.65 12.07
N THR A 62 -67.80 -2.55 11.46
CA THR A 62 -66.60 -2.60 10.62
C THR A 62 -65.44 -3.22 11.39
N GLY A 63 -64.76 -4.23 10.84
CA GLY A 63 -63.61 -4.85 11.48
C GLY A 63 -62.50 -3.85 11.74
N PRO A 64 -61.71 -4.05 12.76
CA PRO A 64 -60.58 -3.14 13.05
C PRO A 64 -59.60 -3.09 11.89
N THR A 65 -59.11 -1.88 11.61
CA THR A 65 -58.06 -1.67 10.62
C THR A 65 -56.82 -2.51 10.99
N GLY A 66 -56.28 -3.24 10.06
CA GLY A 66 -55.08 -4.03 10.26
C GLY A 66 -53.90 -3.15 10.77
N SER A 67 -53.08 -3.67 11.65
CA SER A 67 -51.94 -2.96 12.20
C SER A 67 -50.94 -2.64 11.07
N THR A 68 -50.39 -1.42 11.12
CA THR A 68 -49.29 -1.02 10.20
C THR A 68 -48.12 -1.95 10.39
N GLY A 69 -47.58 -2.47 9.30
CA GLY A 69 -46.36 -3.32 9.30
C GLY A 69 -45.19 -2.58 9.97
N SER A 70 -44.35 -3.31 10.68
CA SER A 70 -43.15 -2.75 11.31
C SER A 70 -42.17 -2.23 10.24
N THR A 71 -41.57 -1.09 10.50
CA THR A 71 -40.49 -0.55 9.65
C THR A 71 -39.35 -1.58 9.58
N GLY A 72 -38.84 -1.86 8.38
CA GLY A 72 -37.69 -2.73 8.20
C GLY A 72 -36.48 -2.22 8.96
N SER A 73 -35.63 -3.12 9.43
CA SER A 73 -34.37 -2.76 10.12
C SER A 73 -33.41 -2.05 9.14
N THR A 74 -32.71 -1.06 9.65
CA THR A 74 -31.62 -0.42 8.90
C THR A 74 -30.57 -1.47 8.51
N GLY A 75 -30.13 -1.46 7.25
CA GLY A 75 -29.06 -2.35 6.80
C GLY A 75 -27.75 -2.12 7.59
N PRO A 76 -26.88 -3.13 7.67
CA PRO A 76 -25.60 -2.99 8.36
C PRO A 76 -24.74 -1.93 7.67
N THR A 77 -23.96 -1.20 8.46
CA THR A 77 -22.96 -0.28 7.94
C THR A 77 -21.97 -1.05 7.06
N GLY A 78 -21.64 -0.51 5.89
CA GLY A 78 -20.63 -1.10 5.00
C GLY A 78 -19.29 -1.27 5.74
N SER A 79 -18.53 -2.30 5.41
CA SER A 79 -17.19 -2.52 5.96
C SER A 79 -16.27 -1.35 5.63
N THR A 80 -15.46 -0.92 6.59
CA THR A 80 -14.37 0.04 6.33
C THR A 80 -13.43 -0.57 5.30
N GLY A 81 -13.11 0.19 4.25
CA GLY A 81 -12.14 -0.26 3.24
C GLY A 81 -10.81 -0.61 3.90
N SER A 82 -10.21 -1.73 3.51
CA SER A 82 -8.87 -2.09 3.97
C SER A 82 -7.86 -1.12 3.34
N ILE A 83 -7.18 -0.35 4.18
CA ILE A 83 -6.06 0.52 3.78
C ILE A 83 -4.72 -0.23 3.72
N VAL A 84 -4.73 -1.53 4.03
CA VAL A 84 -3.51 -2.34 3.96
C VAL A 84 -3.27 -2.74 2.52
N THR A 85 -2.30 -2.11 1.86
CA THR A 85 -1.84 -2.60 0.58
C THR A 85 -1.00 -3.86 0.78
N THR A 86 -1.52 -5.01 0.35
CA THR A 86 -0.78 -6.28 0.34
C THR A 86 0.29 -6.31 -0.75
N ASN A 87 0.26 -5.34 -1.67
CA ASN A 87 1.18 -5.21 -2.78
C ASN A 87 2.22 -4.12 -2.48
N SER A 88 3.03 -4.37 -1.46
CA SER A 88 4.18 -3.55 -1.10
C SER A 88 5.40 -4.43 -0.89
N MET A 89 6.56 -3.91 -1.23
CA MET A 89 7.84 -4.57 -0.96
C MET A 89 8.88 -3.60 -0.41
N PHE A 90 9.78 -4.15 0.36
CA PHE A 90 11.02 -3.52 0.78
C PHE A 90 12.15 -4.53 0.65
N ALA A 91 13.29 -4.10 0.15
CA ALA A 91 14.52 -4.87 0.14
C ALA A 91 15.73 -3.94 0.26
N ASN A 92 16.79 -4.41 0.89
CA ASN A 92 18.01 -3.62 1.02
C ASN A 92 19.29 -4.46 0.89
N ASN A 93 20.40 -3.75 0.86
CA ASN A 93 21.76 -4.29 1.01
C ASN A 93 22.39 -3.63 2.24
N THR A 94 22.57 -4.38 3.31
CA THR A 94 23.24 -3.96 4.54
C THR A 94 24.58 -4.64 4.73
N SER A 95 24.89 -5.62 3.89
CA SER A 95 26.19 -6.29 3.87
C SER A 95 27.28 -5.38 3.30
N GLY A 96 26.90 -4.46 2.40
CA GLY A 96 27.82 -3.61 1.67
C GLY A 96 28.62 -4.39 0.63
N GLY A 97 29.82 -3.89 0.32
CA GLY A 97 30.75 -4.57 -0.57
C GLY A 97 30.80 -3.99 -1.98
N PRO A 98 31.66 -4.58 -2.84
CA PRO A 98 31.93 -4.04 -4.16
C PRO A 98 30.81 -4.37 -5.17
N VAL A 99 30.45 -3.37 -5.97
CA VAL A 99 29.64 -3.51 -7.19
C VAL A 99 30.49 -3.08 -8.37
N SER A 100 30.84 -4.00 -9.26
CA SER A 100 31.61 -3.69 -10.47
C SER A 100 30.68 -3.08 -11.52
N VAL A 101 30.77 -1.77 -11.72
CA VAL A 101 29.95 -1.05 -12.70
C VAL A 101 30.59 -1.17 -14.06
N ILE A 102 29.85 -1.74 -15.03
CA ILE A 102 30.26 -1.96 -16.41
C ILE A 102 29.57 -0.98 -17.37
N LEU A 103 29.97 -0.99 -18.63
CA LEU A 103 29.31 -0.23 -19.69
C LEU A 103 27.83 -0.67 -19.78
N GLY A 104 26.90 0.32 -19.72
CA GLY A 104 25.47 0.07 -19.65
C GLY A 104 24.90 0.03 -18.24
N GLY A 105 25.74 -0.13 -17.23
CA GLY A 105 25.38 -0.14 -15.81
C GLY A 105 25.30 -1.55 -15.21
N THR A 106 25.19 -1.61 -13.89
CA THR A 106 25.13 -2.86 -13.11
C THR A 106 24.02 -2.75 -12.07
N ASN A 107 23.18 -3.77 -12.00
CA ASN A 107 22.14 -3.87 -11.00
C ASN A 107 22.76 -4.09 -9.60
N ILE A 108 22.13 -3.54 -8.59
CA ILE A 108 22.55 -3.67 -7.20
C ILE A 108 21.75 -4.81 -6.55
N PRO A 109 22.40 -5.87 -6.04
CA PRO A 109 21.71 -6.89 -5.25
C PRO A 109 21.18 -6.34 -3.93
N LEU A 110 19.91 -6.62 -3.63
CA LEU A 110 19.23 -6.22 -2.40
C LEU A 110 18.80 -7.47 -1.61
N SER A 111 19.77 -8.19 -1.09
CA SER A 111 19.58 -9.54 -0.52
C SER A 111 19.23 -9.55 0.97
N ASN A 112 19.18 -8.38 1.63
CA ASN A 112 18.93 -8.30 3.06
C ASN A 112 17.52 -7.74 3.35
N ASN A 113 16.97 -8.09 4.51
CA ASN A 113 15.72 -7.59 5.09
C ASN A 113 14.57 -7.51 4.07
N GLN A 114 14.45 -8.52 3.21
CA GLN A 114 13.41 -8.57 2.20
C GLN A 114 12.03 -8.79 2.82
N SER A 115 11.12 -7.86 2.57
CA SER A 115 9.69 -7.99 2.85
C SER A 115 8.98 -7.83 1.51
N LEU A 116 8.69 -8.94 0.84
CA LEU A 116 8.30 -8.92 -0.58
C LEU A 116 6.79 -8.82 -0.79
N GLY A 117 5.96 -9.10 0.23
CA GLY A 117 4.52 -9.21 0.03
C GLY A 117 4.20 -10.20 -1.10
N ASN A 118 3.50 -9.74 -2.13
CA ASN A 118 3.18 -10.56 -3.32
C ASN A 118 4.21 -10.41 -4.46
N PHE A 119 5.29 -9.63 -4.27
CA PHE A 119 6.36 -9.50 -5.26
C PHE A 119 7.24 -10.75 -5.27
N THR A 120 7.85 -11.03 -6.40
CA THR A 120 8.88 -12.05 -6.52
C THR A 120 10.22 -11.42 -6.89
N VAL A 121 11.31 -12.08 -6.52
CA VAL A 121 12.67 -11.64 -6.82
C VAL A 121 13.43 -12.77 -7.50
N ASN A 122 14.37 -12.43 -8.38
CA ASN A 122 15.24 -13.40 -9.03
C ASN A 122 16.33 -13.94 -8.08
N ALA A 123 17.08 -14.96 -8.52
CA ALA A 123 18.13 -15.61 -7.72
C ALA A 123 19.28 -14.66 -7.31
N SER A 124 19.54 -13.61 -8.11
CA SER A 124 20.56 -12.59 -7.82
C SER A 124 20.08 -11.50 -6.87
N ASN A 125 18.81 -11.50 -6.47
CA ASN A 125 18.19 -10.51 -5.59
C ASN A 125 18.27 -9.06 -6.12
N ASP A 126 18.25 -8.87 -7.42
CA ASP A 126 18.45 -7.58 -8.08
C ASP A 126 17.32 -7.19 -9.07
N VAL A 127 16.37 -8.11 -9.33
CA VAL A 127 15.21 -7.90 -10.21
C VAL A 127 13.93 -8.31 -9.50
N PHE A 128 13.01 -7.37 -9.30
CA PHE A 128 11.74 -7.55 -8.59
C PHE A 128 10.58 -7.50 -9.57
N THR A 129 9.67 -8.49 -9.51
CA THR A 129 8.51 -8.59 -10.41
C THR A 129 7.27 -8.02 -9.75
N ILE A 130 6.56 -7.17 -10.48
CA ILE A 130 5.30 -6.53 -10.08
C ILE A 130 4.16 -7.57 -10.10
N PRO A 131 3.43 -7.77 -9.00
CA PRO A 131 2.39 -8.80 -8.91
C PRO A 131 1.07 -8.42 -9.60
N VAL A 132 0.69 -7.15 -9.58
CA VAL A 132 -0.63 -6.67 -10.02
C VAL A 132 -0.46 -5.36 -10.77
N THR A 133 -1.24 -5.15 -11.83
CA THR A 133 -1.28 -3.85 -12.53
C THR A 133 -1.84 -2.77 -11.62
N GLY A 134 -1.25 -1.58 -11.65
CA GLY A 134 -1.70 -0.46 -10.85
C GLY A 134 -0.72 0.70 -10.82
N ARG A 135 -1.01 1.66 -9.96
CA ARG A 135 -0.17 2.83 -9.72
C ARG A 135 0.73 2.58 -8.52
N TYR A 136 2.01 2.83 -8.66
CA TYR A 136 3.02 2.50 -7.66
C TYR A 136 3.86 3.70 -7.28
N HIS A 137 4.15 3.82 -5.98
CA HIS A 137 5.17 4.70 -5.43
C HIS A 137 6.46 3.90 -5.27
N LEU A 138 7.54 4.38 -5.88
CA LEU A 138 8.87 3.77 -5.84
C LEU A 138 9.82 4.75 -5.15
N THR A 139 10.61 4.24 -4.22
CA THR A 139 11.66 5.00 -3.55
C THR A 139 12.91 4.15 -3.47
N TYR A 140 14.05 4.72 -3.81
CA TYR A 140 15.33 4.05 -3.62
C TYR A 140 16.36 4.96 -2.97
N GLN A 141 17.35 4.32 -2.35
CA GLN A 141 18.54 4.96 -1.79
C GLN A 141 19.76 4.09 -2.09
N VAL A 142 20.90 4.74 -2.38
CA VAL A 142 22.21 4.09 -2.50
C VAL A 142 23.22 4.92 -1.73
N ASN A 143 24.00 4.28 -0.88
CA ASN A 143 25.07 4.90 -0.09
C ASN A 143 26.40 4.20 -0.38
N THR A 144 27.40 4.96 -0.78
CA THR A 144 28.73 4.47 -1.10
C THR A 144 29.77 4.93 -0.08
N THR A 145 30.83 4.18 0.09
CA THR A 145 31.89 4.51 1.04
C THR A 145 32.73 5.70 0.61
N THR A 146 32.69 6.05 -0.68
CA THR A 146 33.39 7.19 -1.28
C THR A 146 32.48 7.98 -2.20
N ALA A 147 32.71 9.28 -2.31
CA ALA A 147 31.97 10.13 -3.24
C ALA A 147 32.40 9.85 -4.70
N LEU A 148 31.45 9.65 -5.60
CA LEU A 148 31.63 9.28 -6.98
C LEU A 148 30.75 10.12 -7.92
N LEU A 149 31.11 10.16 -9.21
CA LEU A 149 30.27 10.70 -10.29
C LEU A 149 29.42 9.60 -10.95
N ALA A 150 29.10 8.54 -10.21
CA ALA A 150 28.19 7.51 -10.68
C ALA A 150 26.76 8.06 -10.75
N GLY A 151 25.97 7.54 -11.68
CA GLY A 151 24.52 7.74 -11.69
C GLY A 151 23.78 6.54 -11.10
N THR A 152 22.56 6.77 -10.65
CA THR A 152 21.63 5.71 -10.24
C THR A 152 20.31 5.85 -10.98
N ARG A 153 19.64 4.73 -11.24
CA ARG A 153 18.34 4.70 -11.92
C ARG A 153 17.56 3.44 -11.58
N LEU A 154 16.25 3.49 -11.80
CA LEU A 154 15.43 2.29 -11.87
C LEU A 154 15.23 1.90 -13.33
N LEU A 155 15.37 0.61 -13.63
CA LEU A 155 15.06 0.05 -14.94
C LEU A 155 13.73 -0.70 -14.88
N LEU A 156 12.91 -0.47 -15.91
CA LEU A 156 11.73 -1.25 -16.24
C LEU A 156 12.12 -2.33 -17.27
N ASN A 157 11.77 -3.58 -16.98
CA ASN A 157 12.01 -4.72 -17.87
C ASN A 157 13.46 -4.82 -18.36
N ALA A 158 14.40 -4.61 -17.44
CA ALA A 158 15.85 -4.71 -17.59
C ALA A 158 16.50 -3.72 -18.61
N SER A 159 15.72 -2.95 -19.35
CA SER A 159 16.27 -2.13 -20.44
C SER A 159 15.85 -0.67 -20.43
N THR A 160 14.66 -0.34 -19.98
CA THR A 160 14.08 0.99 -20.09
C THR A 160 14.21 1.77 -18.79
N PRO A 161 14.99 2.86 -18.73
CA PRO A 161 15.02 3.71 -17.54
C PRO A 161 13.64 4.32 -17.27
N ILE A 162 13.17 4.23 -16.02
CA ILE A 162 11.91 4.85 -15.64
C ILE A 162 12.10 6.36 -15.56
N PRO A 163 11.31 7.17 -16.31
CA PRO A 163 11.39 8.62 -16.21
C PRO A 163 11.22 9.11 -14.77
N GLY A 164 12.05 10.08 -14.34
CA GLY A 164 12.05 10.59 -12.98
C GLY A 164 12.82 9.74 -11.95
N SER A 165 13.29 8.54 -12.32
CA SER A 165 14.14 7.72 -11.42
C SER A 165 15.63 7.97 -11.59
N ILE A 166 16.03 8.68 -12.64
CA ILE A 166 17.43 8.89 -12.96
C ILE A 166 18.01 9.97 -12.06
N PHE A 167 19.09 9.65 -11.37
CA PHE A 167 19.89 10.61 -10.63
C PHE A 167 21.32 10.59 -11.20
N SER A 168 21.73 11.69 -11.82
CA SER A 168 23.09 11.89 -12.38
C SER A 168 23.68 13.14 -11.75
N PRO A 169 24.56 13.00 -10.73
CA PRO A 169 25.07 14.13 -10.01
C PRO A 169 26.08 14.92 -10.84
N ALA A 170 26.06 16.26 -10.73
CA ALA A 170 27.04 17.15 -11.33
C ALA A 170 28.39 17.19 -10.56
N LEU A 171 28.34 16.82 -9.28
CA LEU A 171 29.49 16.73 -8.37
C LEU A 171 29.49 15.34 -7.74
N SER A 172 30.71 14.88 -7.38
CA SER A 172 30.85 13.60 -6.68
C SER A 172 30.00 13.55 -5.41
N THR A 173 29.22 12.50 -5.26
CA THR A 173 28.39 12.23 -4.08
C THR A 173 28.54 10.79 -3.61
N SER A 174 28.28 10.55 -2.34
CA SER A 174 28.21 9.21 -1.75
C SER A 174 26.80 8.80 -1.36
N ASN A 175 25.83 9.69 -1.58
CA ASN A 175 24.41 9.42 -1.28
C ASN A 175 23.57 9.73 -2.52
N TYR A 176 22.79 8.76 -2.94
CA TYR A 176 21.89 8.82 -4.09
C TYR A 176 20.51 8.40 -3.64
N SER A 177 19.50 9.21 -3.92
CA SER A 177 18.13 8.86 -3.60
C SER A 177 17.16 9.49 -4.59
N ASN A 178 16.07 8.82 -4.83
CA ASN A 178 14.97 9.37 -5.63
C ASN A 178 13.65 8.70 -5.25
N ASN A 179 12.56 9.38 -5.56
CA ASN A 179 11.22 8.86 -5.42
C ASN A 179 10.37 9.29 -6.62
N LEU A 180 9.41 8.44 -6.99
CA LEU A 180 8.50 8.70 -8.10
C LEU A 180 7.22 7.90 -7.96
N ILE A 181 6.22 8.32 -8.72
CA ILE A 181 4.97 7.57 -8.88
C ILE A 181 4.82 7.24 -10.37
N THR A 182 4.54 5.97 -10.68
CA THR A 182 4.34 5.50 -12.05
C THR A 182 3.33 4.38 -12.13
N ASN A 183 2.76 4.15 -13.31
CA ASN A 183 1.90 3.01 -13.58
C ASN A 183 2.76 1.82 -14.01
N LEU A 184 2.50 0.66 -13.43
CA LEU A 184 3.19 -0.59 -13.76
C LEU A 184 2.16 -1.70 -14.02
N ASN A 185 2.49 -2.59 -14.94
CA ASN A 185 1.67 -3.76 -15.24
C ASN A 185 2.15 -4.99 -14.48
N ALA A 186 1.23 -5.91 -14.17
CA ALA A 186 1.60 -7.23 -13.67
C ALA A 186 2.63 -7.89 -14.61
N GLY A 187 3.67 -8.49 -14.03
CA GLY A 187 4.79 -9.09 -14.77
C GLY A 187 5.89 -8.10 -15.18
N ASN A 188 5.69 -6.77 -15.05
CA ASN A 188 6.82 -5.84 -15.20
C ASN A 188 7.90 -6.15 -14.16
N THR A 189 9.15 -5.91 -14.52
CA THR A 189 10.28 -6.06 -13.61
C THR A 189 10.96 -4.74 -13.34
N ILE A 190 11.39 -4.55 -12.09
CA ILE A 190 12.11 -3.36 -11.62
C ILE A 190 13.46 -3.77 -11.07
N SER A 191 14.51 -3.07 -11.47
CA SER A 191 15.86 -3.20 -10.89
C SER A 191 16.46 -1.83 -10.57
N LEU A 192 17.24 -1.76 -9.48
CA LEU A 192 18.03 -0.58 -9.11
C LEU A 192 19.44 -0.74 -9.69
N GLN A 193 19.89 0.24 -10.46
CA GLN A 193 21.14 0.16 -11.21
C GLN A 193 22.08 1.34 -10.94
N LEU A 194 23.38 1.05 -10.81
CA LEU A 194 24.48 1.99 -10.93
C LEU A 194 24.93 2.08 -12.39
N PHE A 195 25.24 3.29 -12.89
CA PHE A 195 25.70 3.51 -14.25
C PHE A 195 26.62 4.74 -14.36
N GLY A 196 27.16 4.97 -15.56
CA GLY A 196 27.88 6.20 -15.93
C GLY A 196 29.37 6.21 -15.58
N ILE A 197 29.88 5.19 -14.92
CA ILE A 197 31.31 5.00 -14.66
C ILE A 197 31.72 3.56 -14.96
N LEU A 198 32.99 3.33 -15.24
CA LEU A 198 33.61 2.02 -15.32
C LEU A 198 34.54 1.87 -14.10
N SER A 199 34.02 1.38 -13.01
CA SER A 199 34.75 1.30 -11.73
C SER A 199 34.07 0.35 -10.77
N VAL A 200 34.80 -0.02 -9.73
CA VAL A 200 34.23 -0.73 -8.58
C VAL A 200 33.69 0.29 -7.58
N VAL A 201 32.41 0.22 -7.29
CA VAL A 201 31.71 1.04 -6.31
C VAL A 201 31.53 0.22 -5.04
N ASN A 202 32.06 0.70 -3.91
CA ASN A 202 31.85 0.03 -2.63
C ASN A 202 30.63 0.61 -1.90
N LEU A 203 29.62 -0.22 -1.70
CA LEU A 203 28.45 0.13 -0.89
C LEU A 203 28.80 0.16 0.59
N VAL A 204 28.14 1.05 1.32
CA VAL A 204 28.21 1.07 2.80
C VAL A 204 27.61 -0.27 3.30
N GLY A 205 28.22 -0.82 4.35
CA GLY A 205 27.85 -2.10 4.95
C GLY A 205 27.91 -2.07 6.47
N GLY A 206 28.20 -3.24 7.09
CA GLY A 206 28.30 -3.35 8.53
C GLY A 206 26.97 -3.15 9.27
N GLY A 207 25.86 -3.51 8.65
CA GLY A 207 24.52 -3.29 9.17
C GLY A 207 23.87 -1.98 8.73
N SER A 208 24.65 -1.03 8.18
CA SER A 208 24.12 0.21 7.60
C SER A 208 23.59 -0.03 6.19
N THR A 209 22.59 0.74 5.77
CA THR A 209 22.00 0.61 4.44
C THR A 209 22.97 1.10 3.36
N GLY A 210 23.51 0.19 2.58
CA GLY A 210 24.30 0.47 1.37
C GLY A 210 23.40 0.73 0.15
N ALA A 211 22.30 0.03 0.04
CA ALA A 211 21.25 0.32 -0.94
C ALA A 211 19.88 -0.18 -0.44
N SER A 212 18.81 0.46 -0.89
CA SER A 212 17.44 0.01 -0.61
C SER A 212 16.48 0.36 -1.73
N LEU A 213 15.42 -0.43 -1.84
CA LEU A 213 14.30 -0.20 -2.75
C LEU A 213 13.00 -0.50 -2.03
N THR A 214 12.07 0.44 -2.12
CA THR A 214 10.68 0.29 -1.65
C THR A 214 9.75 0.47 -2.83
N ILE A 215 8.78 -0.42 -2.98
CA ILE A 215 7.72 -0.31 -3.99
C ILE A 215 6.38 -0.54 -3.29
N ILE A 216 5.47 0.43 -3.40
CA ILE A 216 4.16 0.38 -2.76
C ILE A 216 3.09 0.66 -3.80
N ARG A 217 2.12 -0.24 -3.95
CA ARG A 217 0.92 0.02 -4.75
C ARG A 217 0.01 1.00 -4.01
N ILE A 218 -0.44 2.04 -4.69
CA ILE A 218 -1.20 3.16 -4.09
C ILE A 218 -2.64 3.27 -4.58
N ASP A 219 -3.09 2.37 -5.45
CA ASP A 219 -4.49 2.29 -5.95
C ASP A 219 -5.06 0.88 -5.90
#